data_99f8a58fa02870ccee3e46f8221e4e67
#
_entry.id   99f8a58fa02870ccee3e46f8221e4e67
#
_cell.length_a   1.000
_cell.length_b   1.000
_cell.length_c   1.000
_cell.angle_alpha   90.00
_cell.angle_beta   90.00
_cell.angle_gamma   90.00
#
_symmetry.space_group_name_H-M   'P 1'
#
loop_
_entity.id
_entity.type
_entity.pdbx_description
1 polymer ?
#
loop_
_entity_poly.entity_id
_entity_poly.type
_entity_poly.pdbx_seq_one_letter_code
_entity_poly.pdbx_strand_id
1 'polypeptide(L)'
;MNNIEHKTLLTLQNLDVFYKHQQILSKVNLSLKQGEILGIIGESGCGKSTLLKSIIGILDKQNATIQGKITYQDLDLLQIKSDNWSTIRGNKIGMIFQNAQDTLCPIRTIKDHFIETVQQHHKISKQEILQQTLILFDKLNLKNGQDILNSYPFELSGGMCQRVEIALSIILKPALLLADEPTSALDTISQSQVI
;
A
#
# COMPACT_ATOMS: atom_id res chain seq x y z
N MET A 1 27.09 -9.25 -20.54
CA MET A 1 26.10 -8.43 -19.80
C MET A 1 24.73 -8.98 -20.16
N ASN A 2 24.13 -9.76 -19.26
CA ASN A 2 22.78 -10.30 -19.49
C ASN A 2 21.79 -9.14 -19.40
N ASN A 3 21.17 -8.77 -20.51
CA ASN A 3 19.98 -7.92 -20.50
C ASN A 3 18.86 -8.69 -19.78
N ILE A 4 18.69 -8.43 -18.48
CA ILE A 4 17.49 -8.83 -17.77
C ILE A 4 16.40 -7.90 -18.32
N GLU A 5 15.62 -8.38 -19.28
CA GLU A 5 14.38 -7.70 -19.67
C GLU A 5 13.45 -7.66 -18.46
N HIS A 6 13.44 -6.55 -17.76
CA HIS A 6 12.52 -6.34 -16.65
C HIS A 6 11.08 -6.34 -17.18
N LYS A 7 10.33 -7.38 -16.82
CA LYS A 7 8.91 -7.51 -17.21
C LYS A 7 8.11 -6.31 -16.69
N THR A 8 7.26 -5.73 -17.53
CA THR A 8 6.36 -4.66 -17.14
C THR A 8 5.40 -5.16 -16.06
N LEU A 9 5.32 -4.44 -14.95
CA LEU A 9 4.52 -4.79 -13.77
C LEU A 9 3.18 -4.06 -13.77
N LEU A 10 3.19 -2.75 -14.08
CA LEU A 10 2.01 -1.90 -14.11
C LEU A 10 2.02 -1.02 -15.35
N THR A 11 0.88 -0.87 -16.01
CA THR A 11 0.70 0.07 -17.12
C THR A 11 -0.61 0.82 -16.95
N LEU A 12 -0.56 2.13 -17.11
CA LEU A 12 -1.73 3.00 -17.24
C LEU A 12 -1.79 3.53 -18.67
N GLN A 13 -2.97 3.48 -19.28
CA GLN A 13 -3.18 3.96 -20.64
C GLN A 13 -4.39 4.88 -20.70
N ASN A 14 -4.13 6.16 -21.03
CA ASN A 14 -5.13 7.21 -21.16
C ASN A 14 -6.10 7.24 -19.97
N LEU A 15 -5.54 7.18 -18.74
CA LEU A 15 -6.34 7.13 -17.53
C LEU A 15 -6.93 8.51 -17.23
N ASP A 16 -8.24 8.60 -17.27
CA ASP A 16 -9.02 9.74 -16.81
C ASP A 16 -9.78 9.36 -15.53
N VAL A 17 -9.80 10.26 -14.55
CA VAL A 17 -10.59 10.09 -13.32
C VAL A 17 -11.39 11.35 -13.06
N PHE A 18 -12.68 11.16 -12.82
CA PHE A 18 -13.63 12.22 -12.52
C PHE A 18 -14.27 11.98 -11.16
N TYR A 19 -14.43 13.03 -10.36
CA TYR A 19 -15.32 13.05 -9.21
C TYR A 19 -16.55 13.90 -9.57
N LYS A 20 -17.73 13.26 -9.63
CA LYS A 20 -18.96 13.86 -10.15
C LYS A 20 -18.71 14.41 -11.57
N HIS A 21 -18.56 15.73 -11.71
CA HIS A 21 -18.31 16.40 -12.99
C HIS A 21 -16.92 17.02 -13.10
N GLN A 22 -16.09 16.93 -12.04
CA GLN A 22 -14.75 17.50 -12.03
C GLN A 22 -13.74 16.44 -12.45
N GLN A 23 -12.97 16.72 -13.49
CA GLN A 23 -11.83 15.90 -13.90
C GLN A 23 -10.66 16.14 -12.95
N ILE A 24 -10.16 15.07 -12.34
CA ILE A 24 -9.00 15.09 -11.43
C ILE A 24 -7.74 14.59 -12.13
N LEU A 25 -7.87 13.54 -12.94
CA LEU A 25 -6.76 13.03 -13.74
C LEU A 25 -7.16 13.08 -15.22
N SER A 26 -6.23 13.50 -16.06
CA SER A 26 -6.44 13.64 -17.50
C SER A 26 -5.38 12.87 -18.28
N LYS A 27 -5.79 11.86 -19.03
CA LYS A 27 -5.00 11.05 -19.98
C LYS A 27 -3.64 10.62 -19.42
N VAL A 28 -3.61 10.17 -18.13
CA VAL A 28 -2.38 9.72 -17.51
C VAL A 28 -1.89 8.44 -18.18
N ASN A 29 -0.65 8.45 -18.62
CA ASN A 29 0.06 7.32 -19.21
C ASN A 29 1.31 7.05 -18.38
N LEU A 30 1.52 5.79 -17.98
CA LEU A 30 2.62 5.38 -17.12
C LEU A 30 2.94 3.92 -17.35
N SER A 31 4.19 3.56 -17.27
CA SER A 31 4.65 2.17 -17.26
C SER A 31 5.70 1.99 -16.16
N LEU A 32 5.56 0.93 -15.38
CA LEU A 32 6.48 0.55 -14.30
C LEU A 32 6.94 -0.88 -14.51
N LYS A 33 8.24 -1.11 -14.47
CA LYS A 33 8.84 -2.43 -14.58
C LYS A 33 9.07 -3.06 -13.21
N GLN A 34 9.23 -4.37 -13.17
CA GLN A 34 9.60 -5.07 -11.95
C GLN A 34 10.97 -4.62 -11.43
N GLY A 35 11.06 -4.32 -10.13
CA GLY A 35 12.28 -3.82 -9.48
C GLY A 35 12.54 -2.33 -9.71
N GLU A 36 11.64 -1.60 -10.36
CA GLU A 36 11.74 -0.16 -10.60
C GLU A 36 11.04 0.63 -9.49
N ILE A 37 11.60 1.79 -9.13
CA ILE A 37 10.97 2.77 -8.24
C ILE A 37 10.58 3.99 -9.06
N LEU A 38 9.30 4.36 -8.98
CA LEU A 38 8.76 5.53 -9.66
C LEU A 38 8.27 6.56 -8.65
N GLY A 39 8.88 7.73 -8.63
CA GLY A 39 8.43 8.89 -7.85
C GLY A 39 7.43 9.74 -8.62
N ILE A 40 6.28 10.07 -7.99
CA ILE A 40 5.27 10.97 -8.54
C ILE A 40 5.29 12.26 -7.74
N ILE A 41 5.69 13.36 -8.39
CA ILE A 41 5.84 14.67 -7.78
C ILE A 41 4.77 15.62 -8.34
N GLY A 42 4.24 16.49 -7.49
CA GLY A 42 3.25 17.49 -7.85
C GLY A 42 2.73 18.23 -6.63
N GLU A 43 2.04 19.34 -6.85
CA GLU A 43 1.44 20.15 -5.79
C GLU A 43 0.40 19.38 -4.97
N SER A 44 0.09 19.90 -3.76
CA SER A 44 -1.00 19.33 -2.96
C SER A 44 -2.33 19.44 -3.72
N GLY A 45 -3.13 18.39 -3.70
CA GLY A 45 -4.41 18.36 -4.41
C GLY A 45 -4.35 18.07 -5.92
N CYS A 46 -3.16 17.90 -6.54
CA CYS A 46 -3.06 17.62 -7.99
C CYS A 46 -3.49 16.20 -8.41
N GLY A 47 -3.96 15.35 -7.49
CA GLY A 47 -4.50 14.03 -7.81
C GLY A 47 -3.58 12.84 -7.56
N LYS A 48 -2.41 12.99 -6.88
CA LYS A 48 -1.48 11.89 -6.57
C LYS A 48 -2.17 10.74 -5.82
N SER A 49 -2.83 11.04 -4.73
CA SER A 49 -3.58 10.03 -3.95
C SER A 49 -4.75 9.43 -4.74
N THR A 50 -5.40 10.22 -5.61
CA THR A 50 -6.46 9.73 -6.52
C THR A 50 -5.89 8.70 -7.49
N LEU A 51 -4.70 8.93 -8.04
CA LEU A 51 -4.02 7.99 -8.92
C LEU A 51 -3.74 6.65 -8.21
N LEU A 52 -3.14 6.69 -7.02
CA LEU A 52 -2.84 5.49 -6.25
C LEU A 52 -4.13 4.73 -5.87
N LYS A 53 -5.16 5.44 -5.41
CA LYS A 53 -6.47 4.87 -5.09
C LYS A 53 -7.18 4.26 -6.30
N SER A 54 -6.99 4.82 -7.50
CA SER A 54 -7.54 4.25 -8.74
C SER A 54 -6.86 2.92 -9.10
N ILE A 55 -5.54 2.82 -8.91
CA ILE A 55 -4.79 1.59 -9.18
C ILE A 55 -5.24 0.46 -8.25
N ILE A 56 -5.39 0.73 -6.94
CA ILE A 56 -5.81 -0.30 -5.97
C ILE A 56 -7.34 -0.48 -5.89
N GLY A 57 -8.10 0.29 -6.68
CA GLY A 57 -9.55 0.12 -6.83
C GLY A 57 -10.37 0.49 -5.59
N ILE A 58 -9.94 1.50 -4.79
CA ILE A 58 -10.64 1.97 -3.58
C ILE A 58 -11.31 3.34 -3.75
N LEU A 59 -11.41 3.84 -4.98
CA LEU A 59 -12.21 5.03 -5.22
C LEU A 59 -13.69 4.73 -4.98
N ASP A 60 -14.38 5.72 -4.43
CA ASP A 60 -15.83 5.62 -4.22
C ASP A 60 -16.56 5.56 -5.57
N LYS A 61 -17.07 4.38 -5.90
CA LYS A 61 -17.77 4.11 -7.16
C LYS A 61 -19.06 4.92 -7.37
N GLN A 62 -19.62 5.48 -6.30
CA GLN A 62 -20.82 6.32 -6.42
C GLN A 62 -20.46 7.74 -6.89
N ASN A 63 -19.29 8.22 -6.52
CA ASN A 63 -18.84 9.58 -6.79
C ASN A 63 -17.70 9.66 -7.81
N ALA A 64 -17.00 8.56 -8.09
CA ALA A 64 -15.86 8.55 -9.01
C ALA A 64 -16.13 7.71 -10.27
N THR A 65 -15.76 8.24 -11.42
CA THR A 65 -15.75 7.54 -12.70
C THR A 65 -14.33 7.44 -13.22
N ILE A 66 -13.94 6.25 -13.66
CA ILE A 66 -12.61 5.97 -14.21
C ILE A 66 -12.77 5.54 -15.65
N GLN A 67 -11.98 6.15 -16.56
CA GLN A 67 -11.89 5.79 -17.97
C GLN A 67 -10.43 5.48 -18.34
N GLY A 68 -10.21 4.74 -19.41
CA GLY A 68 -8.88 4.27 -19.81
C GLY A 68 -8.64 2.84 -19.40
N LYS A 69 -7.36 2.49 -19.12
CA LYS A 69 -6.96 1.12 -18.77
C LYS A 69 -5.90 1.14 -17.68
N ILE A 70 -6.04 0.22 -16.72
CA ILE A 70 -5.03 -0.07 -15.69
C ILE A 70 -4.70 -1.55 -15.77
N THR A 71 -3.48 -1.90 -16.21
CA THR A 71 -3.04 -3.28 -16.36
C THR A 71 -1.95 -3.57 -15.34
N TYR A 72 -2.18 -4.55 -14.45
CA TYR A 72 -1.18 -5.10 -13.55
C TYR A 72 -0.77 -6.48 -14.07
N GLN A 73 0.49 -6.62 -14.50
CA GLN A 73 0.95 -7.77 -15.30
C GLN A 73 0.04 -7.95 -16.53
N ASP A 74 -0.76 -9.03 -16.57
CA ASP A 74 -1.69 -9.32 -17.67
C ASP A 74 -3.16 -9.09 -17.27
N LEU A 75 -3.41 -8.52 -16.07
CA LEU A 75 -4.73 -8.36 -15.47
C LEU A 75 -5.23 -6.91 -15.61
N ASP A 76 -6.37 -6.71 -16.25
CA ASP A 76 -7.04 -5.40 -16.28
C ASP A 76 -7.75 -5.14 -14.95
N LEU A 77 -7.22 -4.19 -14.16
CA LEU A 77 -7.74 -3.90 -12.83
C LEU A 77 -9.12 -3.25 -12.84
N LEU A 78 -9.51 -2.57 -13.92
CA LEU A 78 -10.83 -1.95 -14.03
C LEU A 78 -11.94 -2.99 -14.28
N GLN A 79 -11.60 -4.18 -14.77
CA GLN A 79 -12.54 -5.26 -15.05
C GLN A 79 -12.69 -6.25 -13.88
N ILE A 80 -11.98 -6.03 -12.78
CA ILE A 80 -12.03 -6.92 -11.63
C ILE A 80 -13.37 -6.78 -10.90
N LYS A 81 -14.04 -7.93 -10.70
CA LYS A 81 -15.24 -8.00 -9.87
C LYS A 81 -14.89 -7.70 -8.40
N SER A 82 -15.84 -7.09 -7.66
CA SER A 82 -15.64 -6.69 -6.26
C SER A 82 -15.06 -7.81 -5.39
N ASP A 83 -15.53 -9.03 -5.54
CA ASP A 83 -15.14 -10.18 -4.71
C ASP A 83 -13.70 -10.64 -4.95
N ASN A 84 -13.15 -10.37 -6.14
CA ASN A 84 -11.80 -10.78 -6.51
C ASN A 84 -10.72 -9.78 -6.01
N TRP A 85 -11.10 -8.58 -5.58
CA TRP A 85 -10.15 -7.62 -5.04
C TRP A 85 -9.46 -8.12 -3.75
N SER A 86 -10.13 -8.95 -2.97
CA SER A 86 -9.55 -9.57 -1.77
C SER A 86 -8.30 -10.40 -2.08
N THR A 87 -8.17 -10.98 -3.27
CA THR A 87 -7.00 -11.77 -3.68
C THR A 87 -5.83 -10.92 -4.17
N ILE A 88 -6.07 -9.62 -4.42
CA ILE A 88 -5.10 -8.69 -4.99
C ILE A 88 -4.55 -7.76 -3.93
N ARG A 89 -5.44 -7.10 -3.17
CA ARG A 89 -5.08 -6.15 -2.12
C ARG A 89 -4.31 -6.86 -1.02
N GLY A 90 -3.18 -6.25 -0.62
CA GLY A 90 -2.26 -6.80 0.36
C GLY A 90 -1.34 -7.88 -0.20
N ASN A 91 -1.87 -8.83 -0.97
CA ASN A 91 -1.10 -9.97 -1.46
C ASN A 91 -0.28 -9.66 -2.73
N LYS A 92 -0.90 -9.03 -3.73
CA LYS A 92 -0.23 -8.68 -5.00
C LYS A 92 0.15 -7.21 -5.06
N ILE A 93 -0.70 -6.35 -4.55
CA ILE A 93 -0.53 -4.91 -4.49
C ILE A 93 -0.73 -4.47 -3.05
N GLY A 94 0.34 -3.99 -2.41
CA GLY A 94 0.32 -3.34 -1.10
C GLY A 94 0.10 -1.84 -1.24
N MET A 95 -0.41 -1.19 -0.19
CA MET A 95 -0.54 0.26 -0.14
C MET A 95 -0.19 0.78 1.24
N ILE A 96 0.63 1.83 1.29
CA ILE A 96 0.91 2.65 2.46
C ILE A 96 0.10 3.94 2.29
N PHE A 97 -0.73 4.26 3.29
CA PHE A 97 -1.57 5.45 3.27
C PHE A 97 -0.89 6.63 3.96
N GLN A 98 -1.33 7.84 3.65
CA GLN A 98 -0.78 9.08 4.20
C GLN A 98 -0.94 9.17 5.72
N ASN A 99 -2.06 8.67 6.28
CA ASN A 99 -2.38 8.71 7.72
C ASN A 99 -2.47 7.29 8.28
N ALA A 100 -1.37 6.77 8.79
CA ALA A 100 -1.31 5.43 9.38
C ALA A 100 -2.29 5.21 10.54
N GLN A 101 -2.55 6.24 11.36
CA GLN A 101 -3.48 6.13 12.49
C GLN A 101 -4.92 5.90 12.06
N ASP A 102 -5.32 6.44 10.90
CA ASP A 102 -6.69 6.30 10.38
C ASP A 102 -6.92 4.94 9.70
N THR A 103 -5.85 4.21 9.36
CA THR A 103 -5.94 2.90 8.70
C THR A 103 -6.01 1.73 9.67
N LEU A 104 -5.47 1.90 10.87
CA LEU A 104 -5.48 0.87 11.90
C LEU A 104 -6.78 0.92 12.71
N CYS A 105 -7.43 -0.23 12.91
CA CYS A 105 -8.64 -0.33 13.71
C CYS A 105 -8.31 -0.07 15.20
N PRO A 106 -8.85 1.00 15.83
CA PRO A 106 -8.43 1.43 17.16
C PRO A 106 -8.78 0.45 18.27
N ILE A 107 -9.75 -0.43 18.06
CA ILE A 107 -10.21 -1.42 19.06
C ILE A 107 -9.53 -2.79 18.91
N ARG A 108 -8.53 -2.91 18.04
CA ARG A 108 -7.74 -4.13 17.84
C ARG A 108 -6.30 -3.89 18.20
N THR A 109 -5.62 -4.90 18.75
CA THR A 109 -4.19 -4.83 18.99
C THR A 109 -3.41 -4.92 17.69
N ILE A 110 -2.16 -4.45 17.70
CA ILE A 110 -1.30 -4.52 16.52
C ILE A 110 -1.12 -5.98 16.05
N LYS A 111 -0.94 -6.93 16.96
CA LYS A 111 -0.85 -8.37 16.59
C LYS A 111 -2.09 -8.88 15.85
N ASP A 112 -3.28 -8.41 16.22
CA ASP A 112 -4.52 -8.85 15.59
C ASP A 112 -4.59 -8.38 14.14
N HIS A 113 -4.10 -7.17 13.83
CA HIS A 113 -4.01 -6.67 12.46
C HIS A 113 -3.11 -7.57 11.60
N PHE A 114 -1.92 -7.95 12.10
CA PHE A 114 -1.01 -8.83 11.36
C PHE A 114 -1.57 -10.22 11.16
N ILE A 115 -2.15 -10.81 12.21
CA ILE A 115 -2.75 -12.14 12.15
C ILE A 115 -3.90 -12.15 11.12
N GLU A 116 -4.80 -11.19 11.18
CA GLU A 116 -5.93 -11.10 10.26
C GLU A 116 -5.46 -10.92 8.82
N THR A 117 -4.57 -9.96 8.57
CA THR A 117 -4.04 -9.67 7.23
C THR A 117 -3.39 -10.91 6.61
N VAL A 118 -2.56 -11.61 7.34
CA VAL A 118 -1.86 -12.77 6.78
C VAL A 118 -2.79 -13.98 6.64
N GLN A 119 -3.64 -14.26 7.62
CA GLN A 119 -4.54 -15.41 7.59
C GLN A 119 -5.66 -15.29 6.54
N GLN A 120 -5.97 -14.07 6.09
CA GLN A 120 -6.89 -13.86 4.97
C GLN A 120 -6.35 -14.45 3.65
N HIS A 121 -5.02 -14.52 3.50
CA HIS A 121 -4.36 -14.96 2.26
C HIS A 121 -3.62 -16.29 2.40
N HIS A 122 -3.10 -16.61 3.58
CA HIS A 122 -2.24 -17.76 3.82
C HIS A 122 -2.66 -18.55 5.06
N LYS A 123 -2.59 -19.85 4.97
CA LYS A 123 -2.82 -20.77 6.10
C LYS A 123 -1.52 -20.96 6.90
N ILE A 124 -1.15 -19.94 7.66
CA ILE A 124 0.07 -19.91 8.49
C ILE A 124 -0.32 -19.80 9.96
N SER A 125 0.48 -20.39 10.86
CA SER A 125 0.25 -20.32 12.30
C SER A 125 0.42 -18.90 12.84
N LYS A 126 -0.36 -18.54 13.86
CA LYS A 126 -0.22 -17.24 14.53
C LYS A 126 1.20 -16.99 15.03
N GLN A 127 1.85 -18.02 15.58
CA GLN A 127 3.21 -17.92 16.09
C GLN A 127 4.21 -17.54 14.98
N GLU A 128 4.10 -18.17 13.82
CA GLU A 128 4.97 -17.88 12.67
C GLU A 128 4.72 -16.46 12.13
N ILE A 129 3.46 -16.01 12.07
CA ILE A 129 3.11 -14.64 11.68
C ILE A 129 3.80 -13.63 12.62
N LEU A 130 3.66 -13.82 13.93
CA LEU A 130 4.27 -12.92 14.92
C LEU A 130 5.80 -12.91 14.84
N GLN A 131 6.45 -14.05 14.59
CA GLN A 131 7.89 -14.10 14.36
C GLN A 131 8.31 -13.29 13.12
N GLN A 132 7.60 -13.46 12.00
CA GLN A 132 7.86 -12.67 10.78
C GLN A 132 7.65 -11.18 11.03
N THR A 133 6.61 -10.82 11.79
CA THR A 133 6.32 -9.42 12.14
C THR A 133 7.45 -8.81 12.97
N LEU A 134 7.97 -9.53 13.98
CA LEU A 134 9.08 -9.05 14.80
C LEU A 134 10.36 -8.82 13.97
N ILE A 135 10.65 -9.68 13.00
CA ILE A 135 11.76 -9.48 12.05
C ILE A 135 11.58 -8.20 11.23
N LEU A 136 10.35 -7.89 10.80
CA LEU A 136 10.05 -6.63 10.09
C LEU A 136 10.18 -5.42 11.03
N PHE A 137 9.72 -5.54 12.27
CA PHE A 137 9.85 -4.48 13.27
C PHE A 137 11.31 -4.13 13.53
N ASP A 138 12.18 -5.13 13.66
CA ASP A 138 13.63 -4.91 13.82
C ASP A 138 14.22 -4.15 12.62
N LYS A 139 13.85 -4.53 11.38
CA LYS A 139 14.29 -3.85 10.16
C LYS A 139 13.80 -2.40 10.08
N LEU A 140 12.64 -2.10 10.65
CA LEU A 140 12.05 -0.76 10.69
C LEU A 140 12.42 0.00 11.98
N ASN A 141 13.39 -0.48 12.77
CA ASN A 141 13.81 0.11 14.03
C ASN A 141 12.67 0.35 15.03
N LEU A 142 11.66 -0.53 15.04
CA LEU A 142 10.63 -0.59 16.05
C LEU A 142 11.16 -1.40 17.25
N LYS A 143 11.74 -0.71 18.22
CA LYS A 143 12.26 -1.32 19.46
C LYS A 143 11.09 -1.84 20.29
N ASN A 144 11.36 -2.88 21.12
CA ASN A 144 10.35 -3.52 21.97
C ASN A 144 9.16 -4.07 21.17
N GLY A 145 9.43 -4.75 20.05
CA GLY A 145 8.41 -5.25 19.13
C GLY A 145 7.30 -6.06 19.81
N GLN A 146 7.64 -6.81 20.90
CA GLN A 146 6.65 -7.60 21.64
C GLN A 146 5.63 -6.71 22.36
N ASP A 147 6.05 -5.58 22.92
CA ASP A 147 5.15 -4.61 23.56
C ASP A 147 4.27 -3.94 22.52
N ILE A 148 4.87 -3.54 21.38
CA ILE A 148 4.13 -2.97 20.25
C ILE A 148 3.05 -3.93 19.75
N LEU A 149 3.36 -5.22 19.61
CA LEU A 149 2.37 -6.22 19.18
C LEU A 149 1.14 -6.29 20.10
N ASN A 150 1.34 -6.06 21.41
CA ASN A 150 0.26 -6.10 22.40
C ASN A 150 -0.44 -4.75 22.59
N SER A 151 0.09 -3.67 22.03
CA SER A 151 -0.48 -2.32 22.12
C SER A 151 -1.64 -2.13 21.13
N TYR A 152 -2.48 -1.15 21.43
CA TYR A 152 -3.48 -0.60 20.52
C TYR A 152 -2.87 0.56 19.71
N PRO A 153 -3.42 0.89 18.51
CA PRO A 153 -2.91 1.98 17.69
C PRO A 153 -2.79 3.32 18.42
N PHE A 154 -3.75 3.66 19.26
CA PHE A 154 -3.76 4.93 20.02
C PHE A 154 -2.70 5.02 21.12
N GLU A 155 -2.07 3.91 21.51
CA GLU A 155 -0.96 3.88 22.48
C GLU A 155 0.40 4.13 21.82
N LEU A 156 0.45 4.15 20.48
CA LEU A 156 1.67 4.34 19.70
C LEU A 156 1.83 5.79 19.26
N SER A 157 3.08 6.25 19.14
CA SER A 157 3.35 7.54 18.49
C SER A 157 3.04 7.49 17.00
N GLY A 158 2.83 8.66 16.36
CA GLY A 158 2.56 8.73 14.92
C GLY A 158 3.63 8.04 14.07
N GLY A 159 4.91 8.23 14.39
CA GLY A 159 6.01 7.56 13.70
C GLY A 159 6.07 6.04 13.94
N MET A 160 5.61 5.56 15.11
CA MET A 160 5.47 4.11 15.35
C MET A 160 4.31 3.54 14.54
N CYS A 161 3.15 4.20 14.51
CA CYS A 161 2.01 3.79 13.69
C CYS A 161 2.39 3.72 12.21
N GLN A 162 3.12 4.72 11.70
CA GLN A 162 3.60 4.74 10.32
C GLN A 162 4.49 3.53 10.01
N ARG A 163 5.44 3.21 10.86
CA ARG A 163 6.32 2.04 10.67
C ARG A 163 5.57 0.71 10.82
N VAL A 164 4.59 0.63 11.70
CA VAL A 164 3.69 -0.53 11.81
C VAL A 164 2.88 -0.71 10.53
N GLU A 165 2.32 0.36 9.96
CA GLU A 165 1.58 0.32 8.71
C GLU A 165 2.48 -0.11 7.53
N ILE A 166 3.70 0.40 7.46
CA ILE A 166 4.69 -0.03 6.47
C ILE A 166 4.94 -1.54 6.62
N ALA A 167 5.20 -2.03 7.83
CA ALA A 167 5.39 -3.47 8.08
C ALA A 167 4.17 -4.29 7.63
N LEU A 168 2.96 -3.81 7.92
CA LEU A 168 1.71 -4.47 7.55
C LEU A 168 1.52 -4.51 6.04
N SER A 169 1.90 -3.44 5.33
CA SER A 169 1.79 -3.34 3.88
C SER A 169 2.74 -4.26 3.12
N ILE A 170 3.88 -4.65 3.74
CA ILE A 170 4.91 -5.48 3.10
C ILE A 170 5.00 -6.91 3.64
N ILE A 171 4.26 -7.28 4.71
CA ILE A 171 4.36 -8.61 5.32
C ILE A 171 4.04 -9.74 4.34
N LEU A 172 3.13 -9.52 3.43
CA LEU A 172 2.75 -10.46 2.37
C LEU A 172 3.68 -10.41 1.14
N LYS A 173 4.72 -9.54 1.17
CA LYS A 173 5.69 -9.36 0.08
C LYS A 173 5.03 -9.07 -1.26
N PRO A 174 4.15 -8.07 -1.37
CA PRO A 174 3.49 -7.73 -2.62
C PRO A 174 4.52 -7.36 -3.70
N ALA A 175 4.23 -7.70 -4.97
CA ALA A 175 5.12 -7.36 -6.07
C ALA A 175 5.06 -5.87 -6.46
N LEU A 176 3.95 -5.19 -6.14
CA LEU A 176 3.77 -3.74 -6.30
C LEU A 176 3.43 -3.12 -4.95
N LEU A 177 4.18 -2.10 -4.54
CA LEU A 177 3.87 -1.29 -3.37
C LEU A 177 3.52 0.13 -3.82
N LEU A 178 2.33 0.58 -3.48
CA LEU A 178 1.88 1.95 -3.66
C LEU A 178 2.12 2.71 -2.35
N ALA A 179 2.70 3.90 -2.41
CA ALA A 179 3.00 4.67 -1.21
C ALA A 179 2.52 6.12 -1.37
N ASP A 180 1.60 6.54 -0.53
CA ASP A 180 1.05 7.90 -0.48
C ASP A 180 1.68 8.65 0.69
N GLU A 181 2.71 9.46 0.41
CA GLU A 181 3.48 10.21 1.40
C GLU A 181 3.99 9.35 2.58
N PRO A 182 4.71 8.23 2.32
CA PRO A 182 5.00 7.20 3.32
C PRO A 182 5.89 7.65 4.49
N THR A 183 6.45 8.85 4.41
CA THR A 183 7.39 9.37 5.41
C THR A 183 6.93 10.66 6.07
N SER A 184 5.69 11.12 5.81
CA SER A 184 5.17 12.40 6.30
C SER A 184 5.12 12.50 7.83
N ALA A 185 4.96 11.40 8.55
CA ALA A 185 4.96 11.34 10.02
C ALA A 185 6.31 10.93 10.63
N LEU A 186 7.37 10.75 9.82
CA LEU A 186 8.68 10.33 10.27
C LEU A 186 9.64 11.54 10.38
N ASP A 187 10.50 11.51 11.42
CA ASP A 187 11.63 12.42 11.50
C ASP A 187 12.68 12.13 10.42
N THR A 188 13.56 13.09 10.14
CA THR A 188 14.54 13.04 9.04
C THR A 188 15.48 11.82 9.11
N ILE A 189 15.80 11.35 10.32
CA ILE A 189 16.65 10.17 10.52
C ILE A 189 15.88 8.90 10.18
N SER A 190 14.62 8.80 10.61
CA SER A 190 13.75 7.66 10.32
C SER A 190 13.35 7.59 8.84
N GLN A 191 13.26 8.72 8.14
CA GLN A 191 12.97 8.77 6.70
C GLN A 191 14.04 8.03 5.89
N SER A 192 15.33 8.23 6.19
CA SER A 192 16.45 7.59 5.47
C SER A 192 16.54 6.07 5.66
N GLN A 193 15.78 5.50 6.61
CA GLN A 193 15.77 4.07 6.92
C GLN A 193 14.59 3.32 6.28
N VAL A 194 13.61 4.05 5.78
CA VAL A 194 12.39 3.51 5.17
C VAL A 194 12.46 3.55 3.63
N ILE A 195 13.28 4.42 3.08
CA ILE A 195 13.56 4.55 1.64
C ILE A 195 14.75 3.66 1.27
#